data_5fbcf30a88ef0567d9267c4da62d69af
#
_entry.id   5fbcf30a88ef0567d9267c4da62d69af
#
_cell.length_a   1.000
_cell.length_b   1.000
_cell.length_c   1.000
_cell.angle_alpha   90.00
_cell.angle_beta   90.00
_cell.angle_gamma   90.00
#
_symmetry.space_group_name_H-M   'P 1'
#
loop_
_entity.id
_entity.type
_entity.pdbx_description
1 polymer ?
#
loop_
_entity_poly.entity_id
_entity_poly.type
_entity_poly.pdbx_seq_one_letter_code
_entity_poly.pdbx_strand_id
1 'polypeptide(L)'
;MLLRALGAAAAVAPDWHACYGASYRRYRYTLYNSRTPNLFLAPWSWHRYQQPLDEQLMRQALEGMLGEHDFAAFERAGSARAHSRTTLQEVQVVRRGDLIEVELQASGFLYGMVRLVMGQLVAVGEHRLSLAAFEQRWRTGARHEVKEAAPPHGLCLLRVGYPTPVFPEAAWYDCQPRYQLDFADPPTSCKPPRGLAATGITSSRLT
;
A
#
# COMPACT_ATOMS: atom_id res chain seq x y z
N MET A 1 -8.40 -12.18 -19.07
CA MET A 1 -9.77 -12.62 -18.68
C MET A 1 -10.00 -12.10 -17.25
N LEU A 2 -10.89 -11.09 -17.09
CA LEU A 2 -11.23 -10.57 -15.75
C LEU A 2 -12.23 -11.54 -15.13
N LEU A 3 -11.83 -12.25 -14.09
CA LEU A 3 -12.76 -13.00 -13.23
C LEU A 3 -13.57 -11.97 -12.42
N ARG A 4 -14.85 -11.82 -12.76
CA ARG A 4 -15.82 -11.07 -11.95
C ARG A 4 -16.56 -12.09 -11.07
N ALA A 5 -16.34 -12.03 -9.76
CA ALA A 5 -17.10 -12.81 -8.80
C ALA A 5 -18.09 -11.89 -8.08
N LEU A 6 -19.37 -12.29 -8.06
CA LEU A 6 -20.41 -11.66 -7.25
C LEU A 6 -20.51 -12.45 -5.94
N GLY A 7 -20.08 -11.85 -4.82
CA GLY A 7 -20.12 -12.49 -3.51
C GLY A 7 -21.48 -12.42 -2.84
N ALA A 8 -22.18 -11.27 -2.97
CA ALA A 8 -23.48 -11.03 -2.38
C ALA A 8 -24.25 -9.94 -3.12
N ALA A 9 -25.56 -9.93 -3.01
CA ALA A 9 -26.44 -8.88 -3.51
C ALA A 9 -27.52 -8.57 -2.46
N ALA A 10 -27.91 -7.30 -2.36
CA ALA A 10 -28.97 -6.87 -1.47
C ALA A 10 -29.88 -5.85 -2.16
N ALA A 11 -31.18 -5.89 -1.82
CA ALA A 11 -32.11 -4.85 -2.20
C ALA A 11 -31.86 -3.61 -1.32
N VAL A 12 -31.87 -2.44 -1.92
CA VAL A 12 -31.69 -1.15 -1.24
C VAL A 12 -32.81 -0.19 -1.58
N ALA A 13 -32.94 0.90 -0.82
CA ALA A 13 -33.94 1.94 -1.09
C ALA A 13 -33.71 2.59 -2.47
N PRO A 14 -34.76 3.08 -3.14
CA PRO A 14 -34.65 3.65 -4.50
C PRO A 14 -33.72 4.87 -4.61
N ASP A 15 -33.55 5.62 -3.52
CA ASP A 15 -32.69 6.78 -3.39
C ASP A 15 -31.25 6.46 -2.95
N TRP A 16 -30.97 5.18 -2.67
CA TRP A 16 -29.64 4.74 -2.27
C TRP A 16 -28.62 4.84 -3.41
N HIS A 17 -27.44 5.33 -3.10
CA HIS A 17 -26.37 5.49 -4.10
C HIS A 17 -25.04 4.94 -3.60
N ALA A 18 -24.45 4.00 -4.36
CA ALA A 18 -23.24 3.30 -3.97
C ALA A 18 -22.02 4.22 -3.74
N CYS A 19 -21.89 5.30 -4.52
CA CYS A 19 -20.77 6.24 -4.36
C CYS A 19 -21.08 7.34 -3.35
N TYR A 20 -22.25 8.00 -3.47
CA TYR A 20 -22.56 9.18 -2.66
C TYR A 20 -23.07 8.83 -1.26
N GLY A 21 -23.68 7.68 -1.09
CA GLY A 21 -24.12 7.21 0.22
C GLY A 21 -23.01 6.62 1.10
N ALA A 22 -21.82 6.41 0.57
CA ALA A 22 -20.71 5.83 1.34
C ALA A 22 -20.10 6.84 2.32
N SER A 23 -19.96 6.42 3.60
CA SER A 23 -19.36 7.21 4.67
C SER A 23 -17.83 7.16 4.68
N TYR A 24 -17.25 6.07 4.19
CA TYR A 24 -15.79 5.96 4.03
C TYR A 24 -15.40 5.00 2.90
N ARG A 25 -14.15 5.13 2.46
CA ARG A 25 -13.42 4.17 1.61
C ARG A 25 -12.10 3.87 2.27
N ARG A 26 -11.69 2.60 2.24
CA ARG A 26 -10.40 2.14 2.76
C ARG A 26 -9.62 1.51 1.64
N TYR A 27 -8.42 2.04 1.40
CA TYR A 27 -7.48 1.51 0.42
C TYR A 27 -6.27 0.94 1.13
N ARG A 28 -5.70 -0.10 0.53
CA ARG A 28 -4.37 -0.60 0.85
C ARG A 28 -3.46 -0.39 -0.33
N TYR A 29 -2.25 0.01 -0.05
CA TYR A 29 -1.17 -0.01 -1.02
C TYR A 29 -0.06 -0.93 -0.50
N THR A 30 0.38 -1.88 -1.35
CA THR A 30 1.40 -2.86 -0.98
C THR A 30 2.72 -2.52 -1.64
N LEU A 31 3.78 -2.44 -0.83
CA LEU A 31 5.17 -2.31 -1.25
C LEU A 31 5.88 -3.64 -1.00
N TYR A 32 6.73 -4.05 -1.93
CA TYR A 32 7.65 -5.17 -1.76
C TYR A 32 9.06 -4.61 -1.68
N ASN A 33 9.66 -4.61 -0.48
CA ASN A 33 10.94 -3.99 -0.19
C ASN A 33 12.01 -5.04 0.03
N SER A 34 12.53 -5.58 -1.05
CA SER A 34 13.57 -6.62 -1.08
C SER A 34 14.53 -6.38 -2.24
N ARG A 35 15.76 -6.82 -2.11
CA ARG A 35 16.75 -6.74 -3.20
C ARG A 35 16.41 -7.66 -4.37
N THR A 36 15.82 -8.81 -4.07
CA THR A 36 15.48 -9.82 -5.09
C THR A 36 14.04 -9.64 -5.53
N PRO A 37 13.77 -9.54 -6.85
CA PRO A 37 12.41 -9.46 -7.36
C PRO A 37 11.66 -10.77 -7.10
N ASN A 38 10.34 -10.64 -6.85
CA ASN A 38 9.43 -11.76 -6.70
C ASN A 38 8.35 -11.69 -7.78
N LEU A 39 8.36 -12.66 -8.70
CA LEU A 39 7.44 -12.67 -9.85
C LEU A 39 5.97 -12.84 -9.43
N PHE A 40 5.70 -13.52 -8.32
CA PHE A 40 4.33 -13.71 -7.81
C PHE A 40 3.76 -12.44 -7.16
N LEU A 41 4.62 -11.60 -6.59
CA LEU A 41 4.22 -10.33 -5.95
C LEU A 41 4.22 -9.15 -6.92
N ALA A 42 4.95 -9.24 -8.04
CA ALA A 42 5.08 -8.15 -9.01
C ALA A 42 3.73 -7.60 -9.52
N PRO A 43 2.66 -8.40 -9.77
CA PRO A 43 1.38 -7.88 -10.21
C PRO A 43 0.57 -7.16 -9.10
N TRP A 44 0.96 -7.29 -7.84
CA TRP A 44 0.17 -6.86 -6.68
C TRP A 44 0.90 -5.92 -5.73
N SER A 45 2.20 -5.60 -6.00
CA SER A 45 3.02 -4.78 -5.14
C SER A 45 3.99 -3.91 -5.94
N TRP A 46 4.34 -2.76 -5.38
CA TRP A 46 5.40 -1.93 -5.94
C TRP A 46 6.75 -2.38 -5.39
N HIS A 47 7.58 -2.98 -6.22
CA HIS A 47 8.92 -3.44 -5.83
C HIS A 47 9.88 -2.25 -5.63
N ARG A 48 10.44 -2.16 -4.42
CA ARG A 48 11.47 -1.18 -4.03
C ARG A 48 12.70 -1.94 -3.55
N TYR A 49 13.77 -1.91 -4.35
CA TYR A 49 14.97 -2.74 -4.12
C TYR A 49 16.22 -1.93 -3.75
N GLN A 50 16.21 -0.60 -3.95
CA GLN A 50 17.41 0.23 -3.84
C GLN A 50 17.90 0.33 -2.39
N GLN A 51 16.99 0.51 -1.45
CA GLN A 51 17.30 0.63 -0.03
C GLN A 51 16.12 0.18 0.85
N PRO A 52 16.38 -0.18 2.11
CA PRO A 52 15.33 -0.41 3.07
C PRO A 52 14.48 0.85 3.24
N LEU A 53 13.16 0.68 3.29
CA LEU A 53 12.24 1.77 3.59
C LEU A 53 12.07 1.91 5.09
N ASP A 54 12.07 3.13 5.59
CA ASP A 54 11.77 3.45 6.99
C ASP A 54 10.26 3.60 7.16
N GLU A 55 9.61 2.52 7.62
CA GLU A 55 8.16 2.49 7.86
C GLU A 55 7.73 3.38 9.03
N GLN A 56 8.61 3.72 9.95
CA GLN A 56 8.28 4.60 11.06
C GLN A 56 8.17 6.04 10.58
N LEU A 57 9.10 6.51 9.75
CA LEU A 57 8.99 7.82 9.10
C LEU A 57 7.77 7.90 8.18
N MET A 58 7.48 6.82 7.44
CA MET A 58 6.28 6.74 6.61
C MET A 58 5.00 6.87 7.44
N ARG A 59 4.94 6.21 8.60
CA ARG A 59 3.81 6.32 9.53
C ARG A 59 3.66 7.73 10.07
N GLN A 60 4.73 8.34 10.57
CA GLN A 60 4.72 9.72 11.08
C GLN A 60 4.23 10.71 10.02
N ALA A 61 4.67 10.56 8.77
CA ALA A 61 4.23 11.40 7.67
C ALA A 61 2.70 11.31 7.46
N LEU A 62 2.13 10.10 7.52
CA LEU A 62 0.69 9.90 7.34
C LEU A 62 -0.13 10.35 8.55
N GLU A 63 0.36 10.15 9.77
CA GLU A 63 -0.31 10.60 10.99
C GLU A 63 -0.49 12.13 11.00
N GLY A 64 0.46 12.87 10.44
CA GLY A 64 0.36 14.32 10.26
C GLY A 64 -0.74 14.77 9.29
N MET A 65 -1.28 13.84 8.48
CA MET A 65 -2.36 14.10 7.52
C MET A 65 -3.76 13.77 8.06
N LEU A 66 -3.87 13.21 9.27
CA LEU A 66 -5.16 12.85 9.86
C LEU A 66 -6.04 14.08 10.07
N GLY A 67 -7.35 13.91 9.91
CA GLY A 67 -8.34 14.96 10.03
C GLY A 67 -8.80 15.53 8.70
N GLU A 68 -9.55 16.63 8.77
CA GLU A 68 -10.06 17.34 7.61
C GLU A 68 -9.03 18.38 7.12
N HIS A 69 -8.59 18.21 5.87
CA HIS A 69 -7.62 19.08 5.24
C HIS A 69 -7.93 19.30 3.76
N ASP A 70 -7.31 20.34 3.20
CA ASP A 70 -7.25 20.53 1.75
C ASP A 70 -6.08 19.72 1.17
N PHE A 71 -6.40 18.71 0.39
CA PHE A 71 -5.42 17.83 -0.25
C PHE A 71 -5.19 18.16 -1.73
N ALA A 72 -5.35 19.42 -2.12
CA ALA A 72 -5.15 19.88 -3.50
C ALA A 72 -3.80 19.44 -4.10
N ALA A 73 -2.74 19.35 -3.28
CA ALA A 73 -1.44 18.85 -3.70
C ALA A 73 -1.49 17.42 -4.28
N PHE A 74 -2.41 16.59 -3.80
CA PHE A 74 -2.58 15.19 -4.21
C PHE A 74 -3.74 14.97 -5.18
N GLU A 75 -4.20 16.00 -5.86
CA GLU A 75 -5.27 15.90 -6.85
C GLU A 75 -4.70 15.92 -8.27
N ARG A 76 -5.02 14.92 -9.08
CA ARG A 76 -4.64 14.90 -10.49
C ARG A 76 -5.58 15.77 -11.33
N ALA A 77 -5.07 16.28 -12.44
CA ALA A 77 -5.89 16.98 -13.42
C ALA A 77 -7.03 16.07 -13.93
N GLY A 78 -8.19 16.68 -14.20
CA GLY A 78 -9.39 15.95 -14.63
C GLY A 78 -10.29 15.47 -13.48
N SER A 79 -10.07 15.93 -12.26
CA SER A 79 -11.02 15.73 -11.16
C SER A 79 -12.30 16.54 -11.43
N ALA A 80 -13.46 15.88 -11.25
CA ALA A 80 -14.77 16.51 -11.36
C ALA A 80 -15.27 17.11 -10.02
N ARG A 81 -14.45 17.09 -8.95
CA ARG A 81 -14.87 17.58 -7.64
C ARG A 81 -14.77 19.12 -7.58
N ALA A 82 -15.73 19.72 -6.89
CA ALA A 82 -15.78 21.17 -6.69
C ALA A 82 -14.71 21.68 -5.69
N HIS A 83 -14.18 20.80 -4.83
CA HIS A 83 -13.17 21.14 -3.82
C HIS A 83 -12.28 19.94 -3.51
N SER A 84 -11.06 20.21 -3.04
CA SER A 84 -10.04 19.20 -2.68
C SER A 84 -10.05 18.84 -1.18
N ARG A 85 -11.04 19.31 -0.43
CA ARG A 85 -11.17 18.99 1.00
C ARG A 85 -11.74 17.61 1.21
N THR A 86 -11.11 16.85 2.11
CA THR A 86 -11.58 15.53 2.55
C THR A 86 -11.04 15.23 3.94
N THR A 87 -11.65 14.27 4.63
CA THR A 87 -11.23 13.85 5.97
C THR A 87 -10.51 12.51 5.87
N LEU A 88 -9.22 12.50 6.20
CA LEU A 88 -8.46 11.28 6.41
C LEU A 88 -8.75 10.79 7.83
N GLN A 89 -9.42 9.63 7.95
CA GLN A 89 -10.00 9.14 9.20
C GLN A 89 -9.04 8.20 9.94
N GLU A 90 -8.33 7.35 9.19
CA GLU A 90 -7.44 6.34 9.74
C GLU A 90 -6.29 6.08 8.79
N VAL A 91 -5.11 5.84 9.35
CA VAL A 91 -3.91 5.44 8.61
C VAL A 91 -3.21 4.29 9.32
N GLN A 92 -2.61 3.40 8.55
CA GLN A 92 -1.84 2.30 9.10
C GLN A 92 -0.64 2.02 8.19
N VAL A 93 0.52 1.77 8.79
CA VAL A 93 1.72 1.29 8.09
C VAL A 93 2.24 0.09 8.85
N VAL A 94 2.26 -1.06 8.20
CA VAL A 94 2.70 -2.33 8.80
C VAL A 94 3.73 -3.00 7.90
N ARG A 95 4.87 -3.36 8.48
CA ARG A 95 5.86 -4.22 7.83
C ARG A 95 5.67 -5.68 8.27
N ARG A 96 5.66 -6.59 7.30
CA ARG A 96 5.69 -8.04 7.50
C ARG A 96 6.76 -8.63 6.60
N GLY A 97 7.96 -8.82 7.18
CA GLY A 97 9.12 -9.20 6.39
C GLY A 97 9.44 -8.18 5.30
N ASP A 98 9.49 -8.61 4.07
CA ASP A 98 9.75 -7.74 2.91
C ASP A 98 8.51 -6.97 2.42
N LEU A 99 7.32 -7.24 2.94
CA LEU A 99 6.11 -6.52 2.58
C LEU A 99 5.84 -5.37 3.54
N ILE A 100 5.49 -4.20 2.97
CA ILE A 100 4.98 -3.05 3.71
C ILE A 100 3.58 -2.76 3.18
N GLU A 101 2.60 -2.84 4.07
CA GLU A 101 1.21 -2.52 3.78
C GLU A 101 0.89 -1.14 4.36
N VAL A 102 0.40 -0.25 3.50
CA VAL A 102 -0.04 1.10 3.87
C VAL A 102 -1.54 1.18 3.64
N GLU A 103 -2.30 1.40 4.70
CA GLU A 103 -3.75 1.56 4.63
C GLU A 103 -4.14 3.01 4.93
N LEU A 104 -5.12 3.48 4.18
CA LEU A 104 -5.69 4.81 4.27
C LEU A 104 -7.21 4.69 4.23
N GLN A 105 -7.88 5.25 5.24
CA GLN A 105 -9.34 5.38 5.27
C GLN A 105 -9.73 6.85 5.27
N ALA A 106 -10.64 7.24 4.39
CA ALA A 106 -11.13 8.61 4.28
C ALA A 106 -12.62 8.65 3.93
N SER A 107 -13.26 9.78 4.22
CA SER A 107 -14.63 10.08 3.79
C SER A 107 -14.76 10.10 2.28
N GLY A 108 -13.67 10.41 1.58
CA GLY A 108 -13.53 10.36 0.13
C GLY A 108 -12.07 10.53 -0.28
N PHE A 109 -11.74 10.13 -1.50
CA PHE A 109 -10.41 10.37 -2.08
C PHE A 109 -10.53 11.19 -3.34
N LEU A 110 -9.56 12.07 -3.56
CA LEU A 110 -9.41 12.81 -4.81
C LEU A 110 -8.89 11.87 -5.91
N TYR A 111 -9.08 12.26 -7.14
CA TYR A 111 -8.61 11.48 -8.28
C TYR A 111 -7.09 11.30 -8.23
N GLY A 112 -6.64 10.04 -8.11
CA GLY A 112 -5.24 9.66 -8.03
C GLY A 112 -4.56 9.93 -6.67
N MET A 113 -5.29 10.44 -5.65
CA MET A 113 -4.75 10.86 -4.35
C MET A 113 -3.87 9.78 -3.70
N VAL A 114 -4.39 8.58 -3.50
CA VAL A 114 -3.64 7.51 -2.79
C VAL A 114 -2.30 7.24 -3.47
N ARG A 115 -2.27 7.18 -4.80
CA ARG A 115 -1.03 6.93 -5.54
C ARG A 115 -0.01 8.08 -5.45
N LEU A 116 -0.49 9.32 -5.44
CA LEU A 116 0.37 10.50 -5.26
C LEU A 116 0.93 10.55 -3.83
N VAL A 117 0.10 10.30 -2.82
CA VAL A 117 0.55 10.16 -1.43
C VAL A 117 1.61 9.07 -1.31
N MET A 118 1.39 7.89 -1.90
CA MET A 118 2.33 6.79 -1.86
C MET A 118 3.67 7.11 -2.54
N GLY A 119 3.67 7.85 -3.65
CA GLY A 119 4.90 8.30 -4.30
C GLY A 119 5.77 9.17 -3.38
N GLN A 120 5.14 10.14 -2.70
CA GLN A 120 5.83 10.99 -1.73
C GLN A 120 6.25 10.22 -0.47
N LEU A 121 5.38 9.33 0.01
CA LEU A 121 5.64 8.53 1.20
C LEU A 121 6.84 7.60 1.02
N VAL A 122 7.00 6.99 -0.15
CA VAL A 122 8.19 6.21 -0.49
C VAL A 122 9.43 7.08 -0.49
N ALA A 123 9.37 8.32 -1.00
CA ALA A 123 10.49 9.25 -0.94
C ALA A 123 10.86 9.61 0.50
N VAL A 124 9.89 9.70 1.42
CA VAL A 124 10.14 9.88 2.86
C VAL A 124 10.82 8.63 3.44
N GLY A 125 10.27 7.44 3.20
CA GLY A 125 10.86 6.18 3.68
C GLY A 125 12.26 5.89 3.13
N GLU A 126 12.60 6.42 1.97
CA GLU A 126 13.94 6.38 1.36
C GLU A 126 14.86 7.53 1.82
N HIS A 127 14.44 8.36 2.77
CA HIS A 127 15.16 9.55 3.24
C HIS A 127 15.53 10.58 2.13
N ARG A 128 14.84 10.51 0.97
CA ARG A 128 14.99 11.49 -0.13
C ARG A 128 14.15 12.73 0.08
N LEU A 129 13.14 12.64 0.96
CA LEU A 129 12.24 13.73 1.34
C LEU A 129 12.12 13.76 2.86
N SER A 130 12.41 14.90 3.48
CA SER A 130 12.22 15.05 4.92
C SER A 130 10.74 15.16 5.29
N LEU A 131 10.38 14.80 6.54
CA LEU A 131 9.01 14.96 7.05
C LEU A 131 8.51 16.40 6.92
N ALA A 132 9.35 17.38 7.27
CA ALA A 132 9.00 18.80 7.17
C ALA A 132 8.72 19.23 5.72
N ALA A 133 9.53 18.77 4.76
CA ALA A 133 9.30 19.07 3.35
C ALA A 133 8.05 18.37 2.81
N PHE A 134 7.78 17.12 3.23
CA PHE A 134 6.54 16.42 2.90
C PHE A 134 5.32 17.20 3.43
N GLU A 135 5.36 17.60 4.69
CA GLU A 135 4.27 18.36 5.32
C GLU A 135 4.06 19.71 4.64
N GLN A 136 5.12 20.42 4.34
CA GLN A 136 5.04 21.70 3.62
C GLN A 136 4.36 21.53 2.26
N ARG A 137 4.75 20.51 1.45
CA ARG A 137 4.19 20.28 0.12
C ARG A 137 2.67 20.15 0.11
N TRP A 138 2.13 19.32 1.01
CA TRP A 138 0.70 19.10 0.99
C TRP A 138 -0.08 20.24 1.67
N ARG A 139 0.47 20.87 2.72
CA ARG A 139 -0.19 22.02 3.37
C ARG A 139 -0.26 23.25 2.49
N THR A 140 0.75 23.50 1.67
CA THR A 140 0.77 24.64 0.74
C THR A 140 0.06 24.37 -0.58
N GLY A 141 -0.44 23.15 -0.80
CA GLY A 141 -1.05 22.77 -2.07
C GLY A 141 -0.10 22.73 -3.25
N ALA A 142 1.19 22.47 -3.01
CA ALA A 142 2.26 22.51 -4.01
C ALA A 142 2.20 21.34 -5.02
N ARG A 143 1.17 21.28 -5.86
CA ARG A 143 0.94 20.21 -6.87
C ARG A 143 2.13 20.01 -7.80
N HIS A 144 2.86 21.08 -8.13
CA HIS A 144 4.02 21.02 -9.01
C HIS A 144 5.19 20.23 -8.43
N GLU A 145 5.24 20.05 -7.10
CA GLU A 145 6.23 19.25 -6.39
C GLU A 145 5.81 17.78 -6.20
N VAL A 146 4.50 17.49 -6.35
CA VAL A 146 3.92 16.15 -6.17
C VAL A 146 3.68 15.52 -7.54
N LYS A 147 4.76 15.18 -8.26
CA LYS A 147 4.67 14.67 -9.63
C LYS A 147 4.65 13.14 -9.72
N GLU A 148 5.36 12.48 -8.82
CA GLU A 148 5.54 11.03 -8.86
C GLU A 148 4.33 10.32 -8.25
N ALA A 149 3.58 9.61 -9.08
CA ALA A 149 2.50 8.74 -8.64
C ALA A 149 2.98 7.29 -8.58
N ALA A 150 2.74 6.61 -7.47
CA ALA A 150 3.02 5.19 -7.34
C ALA A 150 2.33 4.36 -8.43
N PRO A 151 2.91 3.23 -8.88
CA PRO A 151 2.29 2.33 -9.86
C PRO A 151 0.88 1.87 -9.44
N PRO A 152 -0.04 1.60 -10.38
CA PRO A 152 -1.41 1.23 -10.02
C PRO A 152 -1.55 -0.16 -9.42
N HIS A 153 -0.69 -1.10 -9.75
CA HIS A 153 -0.83 -2.51 -9.40
C HIS A 153 -0.66 -2.81 -7.89
N GLY A 154 -0.01 -1.92 -7.12
CA GLY A 154 0.06 -2.05 -5.67
C GLY A 154 -1.20 -1.59 -4.93
N LEU A 155 -2.16 -0.95 -5.60
CA LEU A 155 -3.34 -0.35 -5.01
C LEU A 155 -4.53 -1.30 -5.00
N CYS A 156 -5.16 -1.47 -3.83
CA CYS A 156 -6.37 -2.25 -3.63
C CYS A 156 -7.42 -1.45 -2.86
N LEU A 157 -8.67 -1.43 -3.34
CA LEU A 157 -9.81 -0.95 -2.55
C LEU A 157 -10.24 -2.09 -1.62
N LEU A 158 -10.04 -1.92 -0.32
CA LEU A 158 -10.37 -2.95 0.67
C LEU A 158 -11.84 -2.92 1.08
N ARG A 159 -12.35 -1.72 1.34
CA ARG A 159 -13.69 -1.57 1.91
C ARG A 159 -14.34 -0.25 1.53
N VAL A 160 -15.66 -0.30 1.36
CA VAL A 160 -16.53 0.87 1.27
C VAL A 160 -17.56 0.74 2.39
N GLY A 161 -17.60 1.68 3.32
CA GLY A 161 -18.56 1.66 4.42
C GLY A 161 -19.72 2.60 4.18
N TYR A 162 -20.87 2.22 4.71
CA TYR A 162 -22.13 2.98 4.65
C TYR A 162 -22.66 3.21 6.07
N PRO A 163 -23.44 4.28 6.32
CA PRO A 163 -24.02 4.56 7.64
C PRO A 163 -24.88 3.40 8.14
N THR A 164 -25.64 2.78 7.23
CA THR A 164 -26.38 1.56 7.50
C THR A 164 -25.73 0.42 6.72
N PRO A 165 -25.29 -0.66 7.37
CA PRO A 165 -24.70 -1.80 6.70
C PRO A 165 -25.67 -2.40 5.67
N VAL A 166 -25.22 -2.50 4.41
CA VAL A 166 -26.03 -3.11 3.33
C VAL A 166 -26.02 -4.63 3.43
N PHE A 167 -24.93 -5.18 3.97
CA PHE A 167 -24.77 -6.63 4.17
C PHE A 167 -24.51 -6.92 5.64
N PRO A 168 -24.95 -8.09 6.16
CA PRO A 168 -24.59 -8.52 7.51
C PRO A 168 -23.05 -8.65 7.64
N GLU A 169 -22.52 -8.42 8.83
CA GLU A 169 -21.07 -8.40 9.08
C GLU A 169 -20.40 -9.73 8.67
N ALA A 170 -21.08 -10.84 8.82
CA ALA A 170 -20.61 -12.16 8.37
C ALA A 170 -20.47 -12.29 6.84
N ALA A 171 -21.09 -11.41 6.06
CA ALA A 171 -20.96 -11.37 4.59
C ALA A 171 -19.82 -10.46 4.12
N TRP A 172 -19.15 -9.77 5.02
CA TRP A 172 -17.93 -9.03 4.72
C TRP A 172 -16.80 -10.03 4.50
N TYR A 173 -16.60 -10.38 3.25
CA TYR A 173 -15.36 -11.02 2.88
C TYR A 173 -14.26 -10.02 3.19
N ASP A 174 -13.38 -10.36 4.13
CA ASP A 174 -12.12 -9.70 4.29
C ASP A 174 -11.32 -10.02 3.02
N CYS A 175 -11.48 -9.18 2.00
CA CYS A 175 -10.79 -9.31 0.71
C CYS A 175 -9.29 -9.02 0.86
N GLN A 176 -8.76 -9.14 2.06
CA GLN A 176 -7.33 -9.10 2.28
C GLN A 176 -6.74 -10.36 1.65
N PRO A 177 -5.97 -10.26 0.57
CA PRO A 177 -5.12 -11.37 0.21
C PRO A 177 -4.19 -11.60 1.39
N ARG A 178 -4.50 -12.57 2.23
CA ARG A 178 -3.62 -13.03 3.28
C ARG A 178 -2.55 -13.87 2.60
N TYR A 179 -1.48 -13.23 2.18
CA TYR A 179 -0.25 -13.94 1.85
C TYR A 179 0.38 -14.38 3.17
N GLN A 180 -0.17 -15.40 3.76
CA GLN A 180 0.49 -16.16 4.79
C GLN A 180 1.52 -17.03 4.06
N LEU A 181 2.71 -16.50 3.86
CA LEU A 181 3.89 -17.32 3.66
C LEU A 181 4.18 -17.88 5.05
N ASP A 182 3.52 -18.98 5.40
CA ASP A 182 3.96 -19.82 6.49
C ASP A 182 5.31 -20.41 6.02
N PHE A 183 6.37 -19.71 6.28
CA PHE A 183 7.67 -20.32 6.38
C PHE A 183 7.58 -21.22 7.62
N ALA A 184 7.07 -22.44 7.45
CA ALA A 184 7.36 -23.48 8.40
C ALA A 184 8.88 -23.45 8.57
N ASP A 185 9.34 -23.31 9.82
CA ASP A 185 10.75 -23.41 10.11
C ASP A 185 11.34 -24.56 9.31
N PRO A 186 12.46 -24.35 8.59
CA PRO A 186 13.04 -25.42 7.80
C PRO A 186 13.19 -26.62 8.72
N PRO A 187 12.75 -27.81 8.29
CA PRO A 187 12.81 -29.00 9.15
C PRO A 187 14.22 -29.10 9.70
N THR A 188 14.35 -29.13 11.01
CA THR A 188 15.61 -29.11 11.77
C THR A 188 16.54 -30.31 11.45
N SER A 189 16.23 -31.08 10.42
CA SER A 189 16.93 -32.25 9.95
C SER A 189 17.16 -32.30 8.44
N CYS A 190 17.62 -31.21 7.84
CA CYS A 190 18.30 -31.32 6.56
C CYS A 190 19.76 -31.76 6.84
N LYS A 191 19.94 -33.05 7.10
CA LYS A 191 21.29 -33.64 7.00
C LYS A 191 21.76 -33.43 5.57
N PRO A 192 22.95 -32.84 5.34
CA PRO A 192 23.48 -32.73 4.00
C PRO A 192 23.64 -34.16 3.41
N PRO A 193 23.39 -34.35 2.11
CA PRO A 193 23.56 -35.64 1.49
C PRO A 193 24.99 -36.15 1.72
N ARG A 194 25.11 -37.33 2.30
CA ARG A 194 26.40 -38.00 2.45
C ARG A 194 26.95 -38.30 1.04
N GLY A 195 28.06 -37.66 0.70
CA GLY A 195 28.84 -38.05 -0.47
C GLY A 195 29.11 -36.96 -1.48
N LEU A 196 29.93 -36.00 -1.10
CA LEU A 196 30.85 -35.35 -2.01
C LEU A 196 32.14 -35.11 -1.23
N ALA A 197 33.05 -36.06 -1.39
CA ALA A 197 34.39 -35.94 -0.89
C ALA A 197 35.04 -34.72 -1.50
N ALA A 198 35.52 -33.82 -0.65
CA ALA A 198 36.32 -32.67 -1.06
C ALA A 198 37.60 -33.16 -1.72
N THR A 199 37.67 -33.12 -3.03
CA THR A 199 38.93 -33.24 -3.77
C THR A 199 39.69 -31.92 -3.53
N GLY A 200 40.77 -32.05 -2.76
CA GLY A 200 41.67 -30.95 -2.43
C GLY A 200 42.28 -30.33 -3.67
N ILE A 201 42.08 -29.03 -3.81
CA ILE A 201 42.90 -28.24 -4.73
C ILE A 201 44.07 -27.68 -3.90
N THR A 202 45.21 -28.30 -4.09
CA THR A 202 46.48 -27.84 -3.55
C THR A 202 46.87 -26.53 -4.24
N SER A 203 46.99 -25.46 -3.49
CA SER A 203 47.53 -24.20 -3.93
C SER A 203 49.05 -24.34 -4.05
N SER A 204 49.60 -24.46 -5.27
CA SER A 204 51.01 -24.27 -5.54
C SER A 204 51.30 -22.78 -5.68
N ARG A 205 52.09 -22.28 -4.75
CA ARG A 205 52.79 -20.97 -4.85
C ARG A 205 53.72 -20.98 -6.04
N LEU A 206 53.66 -19.98 -6.87
CA LEU A 206 54.75 -19.62 -7.77
C LEU A 206 55.48 -18.37 -7.18
N THR A 207 56.75 -18.60 -7.03
CA THR A 207 57.80 -17.62 -6.77
C THR A 207 57.87 -16.55 -7.87
#